data_f658b7df57f6e86ce32583a99a0fa126
#
_entry.id   f658b7df57f6e86ce32583a99a0fa126
#
_cell.length_a   1.000
_cell.length_b   1.000
_cell.length_c   1.000
_cell.angle_alpha   90.00
_cell.angle_beta   90.00
_cell.angle_gamma   90.00
#
_symmetry.space_group_name_H-M   'P 1'
#
loop_
_entity.id
_entity.type
_entity.pdbx_description
1 polymer ?
#
loop_
_entity_poly.entity_id
_entity_poly.type
_entity_poly.pdbx_seq_one_letter_code
_entity_poly.pdbx_strand_id
1 'polypeptide(L)'
;MNVGSVARMTKLEIKTVGVIGSGIMGSGIAEVIGKSGIDVIVRSRSAETAQATKSAIEASLNKQLTKAKITQEQKDSAMSRVSVSSKLEDLANCDLIIESAVEDLATKQELFSKLDKIVKPSCVLSTNTSTLPVIEMAKSTNRPDKVCGIHFFNPAVLMPLVEVVRPITASDETIAFANEFVKACAKDAVQVVDRAGFIVNALLFPYLNNAIAMFEAGTASMEDIDVAMKGGCNFPMGPFALLDLVGLDTSVAILNALHAEFKSATLEPRPILKQLVEQGKLGRKSKQGFYSY
;
A
#
# COMPACT_ATOMS: atom_id res chain seq x y z
N MET A 1 -10.23 8.38 46.04
CA MET A 1 -9.39 8.50 44.86
C MET A 1 -9.23 7.10 44.31
N ASN A 2 -10.02 6.79 43.27
CA ASN A 2 -10.06 5.46 42.67
C ASN A 2 -9.08 5.46 41.48
N VAL A 3 -7.95 4.79 41.68
CA VAL A 3 -6.94 4.62 40.65
C VAL A 3 -7.51 3.61 39.63
N GLY A 4 -7.98 4.12 38.51
CA GLY A 4 -8.57 3.32 37.44
C GLY A 4 -7.63 2.20 37.00
N SER A 5 -8.17 0.99 36.97
CA SER A 5 -7.61 -0.22 36.42
C SER A 5 -7.10 0.05 35.02
N VAL A 6 -5.79 0.06 34.82
CA VAL A 6 -5.16 -0.07 33.53
C VAL A 6 -5.48 -1.49 33.04
N ALA A 7 -6.48 -1.62 32.19
CA ALA A 7 -6.80 -2.87 31.53
C ALA A 7 -5.50 -3.37 30.86
N ARG A 8 -5.01 -4.53 31.30
CA ARG A 8 -3.96 -5.27 30.58
C ARG A 8 -4.49 -5.51 29.18
N MET A 9 -3.95 -4.79 28.21
CA MET A 9 -4.14 -5.14 26.80
C MET A 9 -3.61 -6.56 26.64
N THR A 10 -4.52 -7.52 26.49
CA THR A 10 -4.17 -8.88 26.09
C THR A 10 -3.44 -8.75 24.76
N LYS A 11 -2.21 -9.29 24.72
CA LYS A 11 -1.38 -9.33 23.48
C LYS A 11 -2.24 -9.96 22.39
N LEU A 12 -2.63 -9.17 21.38
CA LEU A 12 -3.42 -9.65 20.26
C LEU A 12 -2.59 -10.70 19.51
N GLU A 13 -3.01 -11.97 19.55
CA GLU A 13 -2.36 -13.04 18.79
C GLU A 13 -2.92 -13.05 17.36
N ILE A 14 -2.23 -12.34 16.45
CA ILE A 14 -2.47 -12.47 15.02
C ILE A 14 -1.72 -13.71 14.54
N LYS A 15 -2.47 -14.75 14.16
CA LYS A 15 -1.90 -16.04 13.72
C LYS A 15 -1.85 -16.15 12.21
N THR A 16 -2.92 -15.76 11.53
CA THR A 16 -3.07 -15.96 10.08
C THR A 16 -3.61 -14.71 9.42
N VAL A 17 -2.92 -14.24 8.37
CA VAL A 17 -3.32 -13.10 7.55
C VAL A 17 -3.62 -13.57 6.12
N GLY A 18 -4.76 -13.16 5.58
CA GLY A 18 -5.07 -13.33 4.17
C GLY A 18 -4.64 -12.10 3.37
N VAL A 19 -3.88 -12.30 2.30
CA VAL A 19 -3.54 -11.23 1.35
C VAL A 19 -4.25 -11.51 0.04
N ILE A 20 -5.06 -10.57 -0.44
CA ILE A 20 -5.78 -10.70 -1.70
C ILE A 20 -5.11 -9.84 -2.76
N GLY A 21 -4.59 -10.48 -3.78
CA GLY A 21 -3.84 -9.86 -4.87
C GLY A 21 -2.45 -10.46 -4.99
N SER A 22 -2.07 -10.79 -6.22
CA SER A 22 -0.82 -11.48 -6.59
C SER A 22 0.18 -10.55 -7.30
N GLY A 23 -0.10 -9.25 -7.30
CA GLY A 23 0.78 -8.23 -7.86
C GLY A 23 1.99 -7.92 -6.98
N ILE A 24 2.77 -6.91 -7.40
CA ILE A 24 3.99 -6.47 -6.70
C ILE A 24 3.71 -6.14 -5.22
N MET A 25 2.61 -5.43 -4.94
CA MET A 25 2.28 -5.08 -3.55
C MET A 25 1.84 -6.31 -2.75
N GLY A 26 0.91 -7.13 -3.28
CA GLY A 26 0.44 -8.32 -2.56
C GLY A 26 1.55 -9.31 -2.24
N SER A 27 2.45 -9.58 -3.19
CA SER A 27 3.61 -10.44 -2.95
C SER A 27 4.59 -9.84 -1.92
N GLY A 28 4.86 -8.53 -2.01
CA GLY A 28 5.73 -7.85 -1.06
C GLY A 28 5.16 -7.80 0.36
N ILE A 29 3.85 -7.56 0.50
CA ILE A 29 3.15 -7.58 1.79
C ILE A 29 3.20 -9.00 2.39
N ALA A 30 2.93 -10.03 1.59
CA ALA A 30 3.00 -11.42 2.05
C ALA A 30 4.41 -11.82 2.50
N GLU A 31 5.45 -11.37 1.79
CA GLU A 31 6.84 -11.56 2.21
C GLU A 31 7.14 -10.92 3.57
N VAL A 32 6.69 -9.67 3.78
CA VAL A 32 6.84 -8.97 5.06
C VAL A 32 6.18 -9.75 6.19
N ILE A 33 4.95 -10.22 5.98
CA ILE A 33 4.17 -11.00 6.96
C ILE A 33 4.89 -12.30 7.31
N GLY A 34 5.30 -13.09 6.30
CA GLY A 34 6.03 -14.35 6.52
C GLY A 34 7.33 -14.18 7.29
N LYS A 35 8.10 -13.12 6.97
CA LYS A 35 9.33 -12.75 7.69
C LYS A 35 9.08 -12.36 9.15
N SER A 36 7.88 -11.88 9.47
CA SER A 36 7.51 -11.47 10.81
C SER A 36 7.01 -12.63 11.69
N GLY A 37 7.06 -13.85 11.17
CA GLY A 37 6.65 -15.05 11.91
C GLY A 37 5.13 -15.28 11.96
N ILE A 38 4.37 -14.60 11.10
CA ILE A 38 2.91 -14.73 10.97
C ILE A 38 2.59 -15.58 9.73
N ASP A 39 1.65 -16.49 9.83
CA ASP A 39 1.22 -17.31 8.70
C ASP A 39 0.42 -16.44 7.71
N VAL A 40 0.68 -16.60 6.41
CA VAL A 40 0.03 -15.83 5.36
C VAL A 40 -0.52 -16.71 4.25
N ILE A 41 -1.75 -16.44 3.84
CA ILE A 41 -2.41 -17.07 2.69
C ILE A 41 -2.56 -16.00 1.61
N VAL A 42 -1.83 -16.15 0.50
CA VAL A 42 -2.00 -15.25 -0.64
C VAL A 42 -3.05 -15.82 -1.58
N ARG A 43 -4.15 -15.10 -1.70
CA ARG A 43 -5.22 -15.46 -2.63
C ARG A 43 -5.05 -14.73 -3.96
N SER A 44 -4.96 -15.49 -5.04
CA SER A 44 -4.94 -15.01 -6.42
C SER A 44 -6.17 -15.47 -7.19
N ARG A 45 -6.38 -14.95 -8.42
CA ARG A 45 -7.55 -15.32 -9.24
C ARG A 45 -7.48 -16.73 -9.80
N SER A 46 -6.28 -17.27 -9.98
CA SER A 46 -6.06 -18.65 -10.46
C SER A 46 -4.93 -19.32 -9.67
N ALA A 47 -4.91 -20.66 -9.70
CA ALA A 47 -3.84 -21.43 -9.08
C ALA A 47 -2.47 -21.13 -9.69
N GLU A 48 -2.42 -20.88 -10.99
CA GLU A 48 -1.20 -20.51 -11.72
C GLU A 48 -0.62 -19.20 -11.19
N THR A 49 -1.43 -18.13 -11.13
CA THR A 49 -0.98 -16.82 -10.61
C THR A 49 -0.66 -16.88 -9.13
N ALA A 50 -1.34 -17.73 -8.35
CA ALA A 50 -1.03 -17.99 -6.95
C ALA A 50 0.38 -18.62 -6.81
N GLN A 51 0.67 -19.65 -7.60
CA GLN A 51 1.99 -20.28 -7.58
C GLN A 51 3.09 -19.35 -8.06
N ALA A 52 2.84 -18.55 -9.12
CA ALA A 52 3.78 -17.54 -9.59
C ALA A 52 4.11 -16.52 -8.49
N THR A 53 3.13 -16.14 -7.67
CA THR A 53 3.36 -15.24 -6.52
C THR A 53 4.29 -15.88 -5.48
N LYS A 54 4.08 -17.16 -5.14
CA LYS A 54 4.96 -17.88 -4.20
C LYS A 54 6.39 -17.93 -4.72
N SER A 55 6.56 -18.21 -6.02
CA SER A 55 7.89 -18.22 -6.67
C SER A 55 8.54 -16.82 -6.68
N ALA A 56 7.77 -15.75 -6.86
CA ALA A 56 8.27 -14.38 -6.81
C ALA A 56 8.75 -14.00 -5.40
N ILE A 57 8.03 -14.41 -4.34
CA ILE A 57 8.45 -14.22 -2.94
C ILE A 57 9.74 -14.99 -2.68
N GLU A 58 9.83 -16.24 -3.11
CA GLU A 58 11.04 -17.05 -2.96
C GLU A 58 12.25 -16.41 -3.67
N ALA A 59 12.06 -15.92 -4.90
CA ALA A 59 13.11 -15.23 -5.66
C ALA A 59 13.57 -13.95 -4.95
N SER A 60 12.65 -13.17 -4.34
CA SER A 60 12.98 -12.00 -3.54
C SER A 60 13.83 -12.37 -2.32
N LEU A 61 13.44 -13.39 -1.57
CA LEU A 61 14.19 -13.89 -0.41
C LEU A 61 15.56 -14.45 -0.82
N ASN A 62 15.66 -15.17 -1.93
CA ASN A 62 16.94 -15.63 -2.47
C ASN A 62 17.89 -14.48 -2.78
N LYS A 63 17.37 -13.39 -3.37
CA LYS A 63 18.15 -12.19 -3.64
C LYS A 63 18.64 -11.51 -2.35
N GLN A 64 17.86 -11.55 -1.28
CA GLN A 64 18.28 -11.04 0.04
C GLN A 64 19.33 -11.94 0.68
N LEU A 65 19.18 -13.26 0.58
CA LEU A 65 20.16 -14.26 1.03
C LEU A 65 21.51 -14.08 0.33
N THR A 66 21.51 -13.98 -1.01
CA THR A 66 22.74 -13.76 -1.81
C THR A 66 23.46 -12.46 -1.42
N LYS A 67 22.71 -11.44 -0.96
CA LYS A 67 23.25 -10.17 -0.46
C LYS A 67 23.58 -10.19 1.03
N ALA A 68 23.54 -11.35 1.68
CA ALA A 68 23.75 -11.54 3.11
C ALA A 68 22.86 -10.63 4.01
N LYS A 69 21.67 -10.28 3.54
CA LYS A 69 20.68 -9.49 4.32
C LYS A 69 19.85 -10.36 5.24
N ILE A 70 19.73 -11.64 4.94
CA ILE A 70 19.04 -12.66 5.74
C ILE A 70 19.86 -13.95 5.73
N THR A 71 19.65 -14.80 6.72
CA THR A 71 20.25 -16.15 6.77
C THR A 71 19.38 -17.16 6.02
N GLN A 72 19.93 -18.36 5.74
CA GLN A 72 19.15 -19.46 5.17
C GLN A 72 17.97 -19.84 6.06
N GLU A 73 18.19 -19.93 7.38
CA GLU A 73 17.16 -20.24 8.36
C GLU A 73 16.02 -19.23 8.33
N GLN A 74 16.33 -17.92 8.24
CA GLN A 74 15.32 -16.86 8.13
C GLN A 74 14.52 -16.98 6.84
N LYS A 75 15.16 -17.31 5.71
CA LYS A 75 14.48 -17.57 4.46
C LYS A 75 13.51 -18.75 4.58
N ASP A 76 14.00 -19.88 5.09
CA ASP A 76 13.22 -21.12 5.19
C ASP A 76 12.02 -20.95 6.15
N SER A 77 12.25 -20.26 7.28
CA SER A 77 11.18 -19.87 8.21
C SER A 77 10.13 -18.99 7.55
N ALA A 78 10.53 -17.97 6.79
CA ALA A 78 9.58 -17.11 6.08
C ALA A 78 8.76 -17.88 5.03
N MET A 79 9.42 -18.71 4.22
CA MET A 79 8.78 -19.49 3.17
C MET A 79 7.82 -20.57 3.71
N SER A 80 8.11 -21.16 4.86
CA SER A 80 7.25 -22.15 5.49
C SER A 80 5.90 -21.57 5.92
N ARG A 81 5.81 -20.25 6.13
CA ARG A 81 4.61 -19.53 6.52
C ARG A 81 3.78 -19.02 5.34
N VAL A 82 4.34 -19.04 4.13
CA VAL A 82 3.64 -18.57 2.92
C VAL A 82 2.91 -19.72 2.26
N SER A 83 1.59 -19.65 2.27
CA SER A 83 0.70 -20.50 1.49
C SER A 83 -0.02 -19.69 0.42
N VAL A 84 -0.51 -20.35 -0.63
CA VAL A 84 -1.18 -19.71 -1.76
C VAL A 84 -2.49 -20.44 -2.08
N SER A 85 -3.50 -19.69 -2.52
CA SER A 85 -4.80 -20.23 -2.91
C SER A 85 -5.43 -19.46 -4.06
N SER A 86 -6.38 -20.08 -4.76
CA SER A 86 -7.27 -19.40 -5.69
C SER A 86 -8.70 -19.24 -5.15
N LYS A 87 -9.01 -19.80 -3.97
CA LYS A 87 -10.34 -19.79 -3.38
C LYS A 87 -10.43 -18.74 -2.26
N LEU A 88 -11.55 -18.02 -2.19
CA LEU A 88 -11.79 -17.07 -1.10
C LEU A 88 -12.11 -17.79 0.21
N GLU A 89 -12.70 -18.98 0.14
CA GLU A 89 -13.11 -19.78 1.28
C GLU A 89 -11.92 -20.22 2.15
N ASP A 90 -10.73 -20.34 1.57
CA ASP A 90 -9.50 -20.66 2.30
C ASP A 90 -9.07 -19.55 3.28
N LEU A 91 -9.65 -18.36 3.14
CA LEU A 91 -9.42 -17.22 4.04
C LEU A 91 -10.36 -17.19 5.25
N ALA A 92 -11.30 -18.14 5.38
CA ALA A 92 -12.35 -18.14 6.40
C ALA A 92 -11.83 -17.98 7.84
N ASN A 93 -10.67 -18.56 8.15
CA ASN A 93 -10.09 -18.56 9.49
C ASN A 93 -9.03 -17.47 9.72
N CYS A 94 -8.81 -16.55 8.76
CA CYS A 94 -7.87 -15.46 8.94
C CYS A 94 -8.30 -14.48 10.05
N ASP A 95 -7.32 -13.89 10.72
CA ASP A 95 -7.50 -12.84 11.74
C ASP A 95 -7.59 -11.47 11.09
N LEU A 96 -6.91 -11.29 9.97
CA LEU A 96 -6.82 -10.08 9.17
C LEU A 96 -6.86 -10.44 7.69
N ILE A 97 -7.58 -9.65 6.91
CA ILE A 97 -7.46 -9.64 5.44
C ILE A 97 -6.85 -8.31 5.00
N ILE A 98 -5.85 -8.38 4.12
CA ILE A 98 -5.30 -7.22 3.43
C ILE A 98 -5.60 -7.34 1.94
N GLU A 99 -6.52 -6.53 1.46
CA GLU A 99 -6.88 -6.47 0.06
C GLU A 99 -5.86 -5.57 -0.69
N SER A 100 -5.24 -6.10 -1.72
CA SER A 100 -4.26 -5.47 -2.60
C SER A 100 -4.49 -5.85 -4.08
N ALA A 101 -5.77 -5.86 -4.50
CA ALA A 101 -6.20 -6.13 -5.88
C ALA A 101 -6.12 -4.85 -6.75
N VAL A 102 -6.77 -4.87 -7.90
CA VAL A 102 -6.86 -3.72 -8.80
C VAL A 102 -7.50 -2.51 -8.12
N GLU A 103 -7.06 -1.30 -8.48
CA GLU A 103 -7.52 -0.06 -7.88
C GLU A 103 -8.84 0.39 -8.56
N ASP A 104 -9.91 -0.37 -8.31
CA ASP A 104 -11.26 -0.15 -8.79
C ASP A 104 -12.26 -0.30 -7.65
N LEU A 105 -13.04 0.75 -7.39
CA LEU A 105 -13.94 0.82 -6.24
C LEU A 105 -15.01 -0.27 -6.26
N ALA A 106 -15.65 -0.49 -7.41
CA ALA A 106 -16.72 -1.47 -7.53
C ALA A 106 -16.21 -2.90 -7.28
N THR A 107 -15.04 -3.22 -7.83
CA THR A 107 -14.36 -4.50 -7.60
C THR A 107 -14.04 -4.71 -6.12
N LYS A 108 -13.52 -3.67 -5.45
CA LYS A 108 -13.19 -3.76 -4.01
C LYS A 108 -14.44 -3.89 -3.15
N GLN A 109 -15.51 -3.15 -3.42
CA GLN A 109 -16.79 -3.25 -2.72
C GLN A 109 -17.40 -4.66 -2.84
N GLU A 110 -17.42 -5.22 -4.06
CA GLU A 110 -17.90 -6.59 -4.29
C GLU A 110 -17.06 -7.62 -3.49
N LEU A 111 -15.74 -7.45 -3.50
CA LEU A 111 -14.82 -8.32 -2.78
C LEU A 111 -15.05 -8.25 -1.27
N PHE A 112 -15.19 -7.06 -0.69
CA PHE A 112 -15.46 -6.87 0.73
C PHE A 112 -16.81 -7.47 1.14
N SER A 113 -17.85 -7.30 0.31
CA SER A 113 -19.16 -7.94 0.54
C SER A 113 -19.10 -9.47 0.52
N LYS A 114 -18.22 -10.06 -0.32
CA LYS A 114 -18.01 -11.52 -0.34
C LYS A 114 -17.22 -11.99 0.88
N LEU A 115 -16.15 -11.27 1.23
CA LEU A 115 -15.30 -11.59 2.38
C LEU A 115 -16.08 -11.53 3.69
N ASP A 116 -16.96 -10.53 3.85
CA ASP A 116 -17.81 -10.39 5.02
C ASP A 116 -18.63 -11.63 5.35
N LYS A 117 -19.01 -12.41 4.33
CA LYS A 117 -19.78 -13.64 4.46
C LYS A 117 -18.92 -14.88 4.70
N ILE A 118 -17.62 -14.81 4.38
CA ILE A 118 -16.71 -15.95 4.40
C ILE A 118 -15.88 -15.98 5.68
N VAL A 119 -15.29 -14.83 6.05
CA VAL A 119 -14.35 -14.78 7.16
C VAL A 119 -15.05 -14.80 8.52
N LYS A 120 -14.38 -15.33 9.53
CA LYS A 120 -14.90 -15.37 10.90
C LYS A 120 -15.32 -13.98 11.42
N PRO A 121 -16.28 -13.89 12.36
CA PRO A 121 -16.80 -12.60 12.86
C PRO A 121 -15.74 -11.70 13.50
N SER A 122 -14.65 -12.24 14.03
CA SER A 122 -13.56 -11.47 14.65
C SER A 122 -12.56 -10.93 13.64
N CYS A 123 -12.60 -11.36 12.37
CA CYS A 123 -11.64 -10.94 11.36
C CYS A 123 -11.76 -9.46 11.03
N VAL A 124 -10.63 -8.75 11.02
CA VAL A 124 -10.51 -7.39 10.51
C VAL A 124 -10.34 -7.43 8.99
N LEU A 125 -11.07 -6.60 8.27
CA LEU A 125 -10.91 -6.43 6.83
C LEU A 125 -10.15 -5.14 6.55
N SER A 126 -9.10 -5.20 5.76
CA SER A 126 -8.37 -4.00 5.37
C SER A 126 -8.10 -3.94 3.87
N THR A 127 -7.89 -2.72 3.38
CA THR A 127 -7.45 -2.45 2.01
C THR A 127 -6.10 -1.75 2.00
N ASN A 128 -5.28 -2.07 1.01
CA ASN A 128 -4.00 -1.41 0.73
C ASN A 128 -4.16 -0.31 -0.35
N THR A 129 -5.39 0.19 -0.57
CA THR A 129 -5.64 1.28 -1.53
C THR A 129 -4.79 2.50 -1.21
N SER A 130 -4.38 3.24 -2.24
CA SER A 130 -3.66 4.52 -2.11
C SER A 130 -4.55 5.75 -2.32
N THR A 131 -5.74 5.56 -2.93
CA THR A 131 -6.56 6.69 -3.40
C THR A 131 -8.05 6.55 -3.16
N LEU A 132 -8.56 5.31 -2.98
CA LEU A 132 -9.98 5.07 -2.84
C LEU A 132 -10.44 5.27 -1.38
N PRO A 133 -11.63 5.84 -1.15
CA PRO A 133 -12.16 6.02 0.20
C PRO A 133 -12.41 4.67 0.88
N VAL A 134 -11.76 4.42 2.01
CA VAL A 134 -11.88 3.17 2.79
C VAL A 134 -13.31 2.98 3.29
N ILE A 135 -13.99 4.10 3.60
CA ILE A 135 -15.38 4.09 4.04
C ILE A 135 -16.32 3.41 3.04
N GLU A 136 -16.04 3.48 1.74
CA GLU A 136 -16.89 2.88 0.71
C GLU A 136 -16.78 1.34 0.71
N MET A 137 -15.62 0.78 1.07
CA MET A 137 -15.47 -0.64 1.33
C MET A 137 -16.16 -1.04 2.64
N ALA A 138 -16.02 -0.23 3.68
CA ALA A 138 -16.68 -0.48 4.97
C ALA A 138 -18.21 -0.57 4.84
N LYS A 139 -18.83 0.33 4.08
CA LYS A 139 -20.28 0.34 3.80
C LYS A 139 -20.78 -0.91 3.04
N SER A 140 -19.90 -1.63 2.35
CA SER A 140 -20.26 -2.85 1.62
C SER A 140 -20.26 -4.10 2.50
N THR A 141 -20.01 -3.97 3.81
CA THR A 141 -19.97 -5.07 4.80
C THR A 141 -21.01 -4.86 5.91
N ASN A 142 -21.33 -5.92 6.66
CA ASN A 142 -22.13 -5.87 7.88
C ASN A 142 -21.28 -5.62 9.15
N ARG A 143 -19.96 -5.39 8.98
CA ARG A 143 -18.99 -5.10 10.05
C ARG A 143 -18.17 -3.84 9.76
N PRO A 144 -18.80 -2.68 9.48
CA PRO A 144 -18.06 -1.47 9.11
C PRO A 144 -17.10 -0.98 10.20
N ASP A 145 -17.34 -1.36 11.46
CA ASP A 145 -16.49 -1.12 12.61
C ASP A 145 -15.17 -1.91 12.58
N LYS A 146 -15.10 -3.00 11.79
CA LYS A 146 -13.93 -3.86 11.60
C LYS A 146 -13.24 -3.67 10.24
N VAL A 147 -13.45 -2.52 9.61
CA VAL A 147 -12.81 -2.17 8.35
C VAL A 147 -11.87 -0.99 8.54
N CYS A 148 -10.63 -1.11 8.02
CA CYS A 148 -9.64 -0.03 8.01
C CYS A 148 -8.79 -0.08 6.74
N GLY A 149 -7.94 0.94 6.53
CA GLY A 149 -6.87 0.86 5.55
C GLY A 149 -5.57 0.47 6.24
N ILE A 150 -4.77 -0.37 5.57
CA ILE A 150 -3.38 -0.67 5.94
C ILE A 150 -2.55 -0.47 4.69
N HIS A 151 -2.06 0.76 4.51
CA HIS A 151 -1.42 1.23 3.29
C HIS A 151 0.09 1.07 3.37
N PHE A 152 0.61 0.06 2.69
CA PHE A 152 2.05 -0.17 2.49
C PHE A 152 2.57 0.61 1.30
N PHE A 153 3.82 1.02 1.36
CA PHE A 153 4.51 1.71 0.27
C PHE A 153 5.36 0.75 -0.57
N ASN A 154 5.43 1.01 -1.86
CA ASN A 154 6.22 0.21 -2.81
C ASN A 154 7.72 0.61 -2.78
N PRO A 155 8.67 -0.34 -2.60
CA PRO A 155 8.48 -1.78 -2.36
C PRO A 155 8.17 -2.08 -0.87
N ALA A 156 7.13 -2.89 -0.60
CA ALA A 156 6.69 -3.16 0.77
C ALA A 156 7.81 -3.74 1.67
N VAL A 157 8.71 -4.52 1.10
CA VAL A 157 9.85 -5.12 1.82
C VAL A 157 10.90 -4.11 2.27
N LEU A 158 11.01 -2.96 1.61
CA LEU A 158 12.03 -1.95 1.88
C LEU A 158 11.51 -0.75 2.66
N MET A 159 10.29 -0.31 2.34
CA MET A 159 9.71 0.88 2.95
C MET A 159 9.32 0.62 4.41
N PRO A 160 9.82 1.43 5.36
CA PRO A 160 9.54 1.21 6.78
C PRO A 160 8.12 1.63 7.18
N LEU A 161 7.53 2.59 6.47
CA LEU A 161 6.27 3.24 6.81
C LEU A 161 5.06 2.41 6.35
N VAL A 162 4.03 2.37 7.21
CA VAL A 162 2.67 1.92 6.88
C VAL A 162 1.67 2.92 7.45
N GLU A 163 0.78 3.45 6.62
CA GLU A 163 -0.32 4.29 7.07
C GLU A 163 -1.52 3.42 7.48
N VAL A 164 -1.96 3.57 8.72
CA VAL A 164 -3.19 2.96 9.24
C VAL A 164 -4.32 3.98 9.07
N VAL A 165 -5.17 3.70 8.08
CA VAL A 165 -6.24 4.62 7.66
C VAL A 165 -7.52 4.31 8.41
N ARG A 166 -8.05 5.32 9.09
CA ARG A 166 -9.25 5.22 9.91
C ARG A 166 -10.47 5.83 9.21
N PRO A 167 -11.37 5.03 8.63
CA PRO A 167 -12.69 5.52 8.24
C PRO A 167 -13.52 5.84 9.50
N ILE A 168 -14.52 6.70 9.38
CA ILE A 168 -15.33 7.16 10.52
C ILE A 168 -16.06 6.02 11.25
N THR A 169 -16.26 4.89 10.59
CA THR A 169 -16.94 3.70 11.14
C THR A 169 -16.02 2.80 11.94
N ALA A 170 -14.69 2.88 11.75
CA ALA A 170 -13.76 1.95 12.39
C ALA A 170 -13.73 2.14 13.91
N SER A 171 -13.82 1.04 14.66
CA SER A 171 -13.71 1.05 16.11
C SER A 171 -12.26 1.31 16.58
N ASP A 172 -12.10 1.76 17.80
CA ASP A 172 -10.76 1.96 18.41
C ASP A 172 -10.00 0.64 18.50
N GLU A 173 -10.68 -0.47 18.75
CA GLU A 173 -10.11 -1.81 18.80
C GLU A 173 -9.55 -2.24 17.43
N THR A 174 -10.27 -1.93 16.34
CA THR A 174 -9.81 -2.22 14.97
C THR A 174 -8.55 -1.44 14.63
N ILE A 175 -8.49 -0.17 15.00
CA ILE A 175 -7.30 0.65 14.76
C ILE A 175 -6.13 0.23 15.65
N ALA A 176 -6.38 -0.11 16.91
CA ALA A 176 -5.35 -0.66 17.78
C ALA A 176 -4.78 -1.98 17.25
N PHE A 177 -5.67 -2.88 16.78
CA PHE A 177 -5.29 -4.14 16.14
C PHE A 177 -4.40 -3.91 14.90
N ALA A 178 -4.80 -2.99 14.01
CA ALA A 178 -4.02 -2.66 12.81
C ALA A 178 -2.63 -2.10 13.16
N ASN A 179 -2.53 -1.22 14.15
CA ASN A 179 -1.26 -0.69 14.63
C ASN A 179 -0.34 -1.78 15.21
N GLU A 180 -0.90 -2.71 16.00
CA GLU A 180 -0.13 -3.82 16.55
C GLU A 180 0.35 -4.78 15.44
N PHE A 181 -0.49 -5.06 14.45
CA PHE A 181 -0.09 -5.83 13.27
C PHE A 181 1.09 -5.17 12.54
N VAL A 182 1.01 -3.88 12.26
CA VAL A 182 2.08 -3.13 11.56
C VAL A 182 3.39 -3.19 12.36
N LYS A 183 3.33 -3.01 13.68
CA LYS A 183 4.49 -3.15 14.57
C LYS A 183 5.05 -4.57 14.60
N ALA A 184 4.19 -5.60 14.60
CA ALA A 184 4.62 -6.99 14.51
C ALA A 184 5.34 -7.28 13.18
N CYS A 185 5.01 -6.56 12.12
CA CYS A 185 5.71 -6.58 10.83
C CYS A 185 7.03 -5.77 10.83
N ALA A 186 7.49 -5.29 11.98
CA ALA A 186 8.67 -4.42 12.10
C ALA A 186 8.60 -3.19 11.19
N LYS A 187 7.41 -2.57 11.11
CA LYS A 187 7.12 -1.36 10.36
C LYS A 187 6.67 -0.23 11.29
N ASP A 188 6.89 1.00 10.84
CA ASP A 188 6.44 2.21 11.52
C ASP A 188 4.97 2.49 11.17
N ALA A 189 4.08 2.39 12.17
CA ALA A 189 2.67 2.69 12.00
C ALA A 189 2.38 4.17 12.21
N VAL A 190 1.74 4.81 11.25
CA VAL A 190 1.23 6.18 11.35
C VAL A 190 -0.27 6.18 11.12
N GLN A 191 -1.03 6.77 12.04
CA GLN A 191 -2.49 6.84 11.90
C GLN A 191 -2.90 8.07 11.10
N VAL A 192 -3.92 7.89 10.26
CA VAL A 192 -4.50 8.96 9.45
C VAL A 192 -5.99 8.72 9.26
N VAL A 193 -6.76 9.80 9.16
CA VAL A 193 -8.18 9.72 8.80
C VAL A 193 -8.32 9.38 7.31
N ASP A 194 -9.45 8.74 6.96
CA ASP A 194 -9.78 8.35 5.60
C ASP A 194 -10.08 9.60 4.74
N ARG A 195 -9.04 10.12 4.07
CA ARG A 195 -9.06 11.24 3.13
C ARG A 195 -8.18 10.90 1.92
N ALA A 196 -8.49 11.45 0.77
CA ALA A 196 -7.70 11.20 -0.45
C ALA A 196 -6.21 11.48 -0.23
N GLY A 197 -5.36 10.51 -0.63
CA GLY A 197 -3.90 10.59 -0.54
C GLY A 197 -3.32 10.45 0.87
N PHE A 198 -4.13 10.26 1.89
CA PHE A 198 -3.75 10.09 3.30
C PHE A 198 -2.76 11.16 3.78
N ILE A 199 -1.53 10.82 4.16
CA ILE A 199 -0.48 11.80 4.52
C ILE A 199 0.52 11.95 3.38
N VAL A 200 1.17 10.84 2.99
CA VAL A 200 2.33 10.92 2.09
C VAL A 200 1.91 11.43 0.71
N ASN A 201 0.88 10.84 0.11
CA ASN A 201 0.45 11.24 -1.22
C ASN A 201 -0.17 12.65 -1.22
N ALA A 202 -0.90 13.03 -0.15
CA ALA A 202 -1.49 14.36 -0.01
C ALA A 202 -0.44 15.49 0.09
N LEU A 203 0.77 15.19 0.57
CA LEU A 203 1.89 16.14 0.62
C LEU A 203 2.80 16.04 -0.60
N LEU A 204 3.09 14.83 -1.05
CA LEU A 204 4.06 14.58 -2.11
C LEU A 204 3.55 15.03 -3.48
N PHE A 205 2.33 14.64 -3.86
CA PHE A 205 1.86 14.89 -5.23
C PHE A 205 1.59 16.38 -5.55
N PRO A 206 1.08 17.21 -4.62
CA PRO A 206 1.06 18.66 -4.83
C PRO A 206 2.47 19.24 -5.03
N TYR A 207 3.47 18.78 -4.26
CA TYR A 207 4.87 19.18 -4.45
C TYR A 207 5.39 18.78 -5.84
N LEU A 208 5.16 17.53 -6.29
CA LEU A 208 5.58 17.06 -7.60
C LEU A 208 4.87 17.83 -8.74
N ASN A 209 3.57 18.06 -8.61
CA ASN A 209 2.79 18.84 -9.57
C ASN A 209 3.26 20.30 -9.66
N ASN A 210 3.68 20.88 -8.53
CA ASN A 210 4.23 22.22 -8.48
C ASN A 210 5.61 22.31 -9.13
N ALA A 211 6.44 21.27 -9.04
CA ALA A 211 7.69 21.18 -9.77
C ALA A 211 7.47 21.18 -11.29
N ILE A 212 6.45 20.45 -11.77
CA ILE A 212 6.05 20.47 -13.18
C ILE A 212 5.59 21.88 -13.59
N ALA A 213 4.78 22.57 -12.76
CA ALA A 213 4.32 23.92 -13.03
C ALA A 213 5.49 24.93 -13.15
N MET A 214 6.52 24.79 -12.32
CA MET A 214 7.73 25.60 -12.38
C MET A 214 8.49 25.38 -13.69
N PHE A 215 8.60 24.16 -14.16
CA PHE A 215 9.20 23.81 -15.45
C PHE A 215 8.37 24.37 -16.63
N GLU A 216 7.04 24.19 -16.63
CA GLU A 216 6.16 24.75 -17.67
C GLU A 216 6.22 26.29 -17.74
N ALA A 217 6.44 26.95 -16.61
CA ALA A 217 6.63 28.40 -16.54
C ALA A 217 8.02 28.86 -17.04
N GLY A 218 8.92 27.94 -17.41
CA GLY A 218 10.27 28.27 -17.86
C GLY A 218 11.19 28.82 -16.76
N THR A 219 10.86 28.57 -15.47
CA THR A 219 11.66 29.05 -14.34
C THR A 219 13.02 28.38 -14.28
N ALA A 220 13.09 27.07 -14.54
CA ALA A 220 14.31 26.28 -14.59
C ALA A 220 14.13 25.02 -15.44
N SER A 221 15.25 24.38 -15.84
CA SER A 221 15.22 23.07 -16.48
C SER A 221 14.79 21.96 -15.49
N MET A 222 14.34 20.82 -16.00
CA MET A 222 14.00 19.65 -15.17
C MET A 222 15.22 19.20 -14.36
N GLU A 223 16.38 19.17 -14.99
CA GLU A 223 17.66 18.78 -14.40
C GLU A 223 18.05 19.71 -13.24
N ASP A 224 17.92 21.04 -13.44
CA ASP A 224 18.24 22.02 -12.40
C ASP A 224 17.27 21.94 -11.21
N ILE A 225 15.98 21.73 -11.47
CA ILE A 225 14.98 21.53 -10.40
C ILE A 225 15.32 20.25 -9.60
N ASP A 226 15.64 19.15 -10.27
CA ASP A 226 16.04 17.90 -9.60
C ASP A 226 17.32 18.07 -8.77
N VAL A 227 18.32 18.77 -9.31
CA VAL A 227 19.57 19.09 -8.59
C VAL A 227 19.31 19.99 -7.39
N ALA A 228 18.49 21.04 -7.56
CA ALA A 228 18.18 21.98 -6.50
C ALA A 228 17.49 21.29 -5.30
N MET A 229 16.52 20.38 -5.57
CA MET A 229 15.81 19.70 -4.49
C MET A 229 16.69 18.66 -3.79
N LYS A 230 17.58 17.99 -4.51
CA LYS A 230 18.57 17.10 -3.88
C LYS A 230 19.59 17.86 -3.03
N GLY A 231 20.13 18.96 -3.56
CA GLY A 231 21.18 19.73 -2.90
C GLY A 231 20.67 20.68 -1.81
N GLY A 232 19.53 21.34 -2.07
CA GLY A 232 18.97 22.35 -1.17
C GLY A 232 18.11 21.76 -0.04
N CYS A 233 17.43 20.63 -0.29
CA CYS A 233 16.54 19.99 0.68
C CYS A 233 17.05 18.61 1.16
N ASN A 234 18.20 18.16 0.67
CA ASN A 234 18.75 16.82 0.96
C ASN A 234 17.79 15.68 0.60
N PHE A 235 16.97 15.86 -0.44
CA PHE A 235 16.10 14.79 -0.91
C PHE A 235 16.93 13.72 -1.63
N PRO A 236 16.61 12.43 -1.45
CA PRO A 236 17.37 11.34 -2.09
C PRO A 236 17.21 11.34 -3.61
N MET A 237 16.14 11.97 -4.11
CA MET A 237 15.80 12.03 -5.53
C MET A 237 15.08 13.34 -5.84
N GLY A 238 15.33 13.90 -7.02
CA GLY A 238 14.60 15.07 -7.48
C GLY A 238 13.18 14.74 -7.94
N PRO A 239 12.30 15.75 -8.07
CA PRO A 239 10.87 15.54 -8.33
C PRO A 239 10.57 14.85 -9.67
N PHE A 240 11.29 15.18 -10.75
CA PHE A 240 11.06 14.56 -12.06
C PHE A 240 11.54 13.12 -12.11
N ALA A 241 12.70 12.83 -11.54
CA ALA A 241 13.19 11.45 -11.40
C ALA A 241 12.28 10.62 -10.51
N LEU A 242 11.64 11.23 -9.50
CA LEU A 242 10.68 10.55 -8.62
C LEU A 242 9.35 10.29 -9.33
N LEU A 243 8.83 11.24 -10.12
CA LEU A 243 7.66 11.03 -10.96
C LEU A 243 7.84 9.83 -11.90
N ASP A 244 9.00 9.75 -12.57
CA ASP A 244 9.32 8.63 -13.46
C ASP A 244 9.48 7.29 -12.71
N LEU A 245 9.95 7.32 -11.47
CA LEU A 245 10.06 6.13 -10.62
C LEU A 245 8.69 5.61 -10.16
N VAL A 246 7.80 6.51 -9.75
CA VAL A 246 6.44 6.18 -9.30
C VAL A 246 5.58 5.71 -10.46
N GLY A 247 5.74 6.34 -11.61
CA GLY A 247 4.94 6.17 -12.81
C GLY A 247 3.98 7.33 -13.03
N LEU A 248 4.00 7.88 -14.25
CA LEU A 248 3.26 9.10 -14.58
C LEU A 248 1.75 8.89 -14.59
N ASP A 249 1.28 7.71 -15.02
CA ASP A 249 -0.14 7.32 -14.96
C ASP A 249 -0.64 7.21 -13.49
N THR A 250 0.16 6.63 -12.61
CA THR A 250 -0.12 6.58 -11.17
C THR A 250 -0.19 8.00 -10.60
N SER A 251 0.72 8.87 -11.01
CA SER A 251 0.77 10.28 -10.59
C SER A 251 -0.49 11.03 -11.02
N VAL A 252 -0.95 10.85 -12.26
CA VAL A 252 -2.20 11.42 -12.76
C VAL A 252 -3.40 10.92 -11.95
N ALA A 253 -3.47 9.62 -11.68
CA ALA A 253 -4.57 9.03 -10.91
C ALA A 253 -4.65 9.60 -9.49
N ILE A 254 -3.52 9.72 -8.80
CA ILE A 254 -3.46 10.28 -7.44
C ILE A 254 -3.84 11.77 -7.45
N LEU A 255 -3.31 12.57 -8.36
CA LEU A 255 -3.65 13.98 -8.47
C LEU A 255 -5.14 14.18 -8.78
N ASN A 256 -5.73 13.36 -9.66
CA ASN A 256 -7.16 13.39 -9.94
C ASN A 256 -7.99 13.08 -8.70
N ALA A 257 -7.61 12.08 -7.90
CA ALA A 257 -8.29 11.75 -6.65
C ALA A 257 -8.21 12.91 -5.64
N LEU A 258 -7.03 13.51 -5.46
CA LEU A 258 -6.84 14.69 -4.62
C LEU A 258 -7.69 15.88 -5.13
N HIS A 259 -7.66 16.15 -6.43
CA HIS A 259 -8.44 17.23 -7.03
C HIS A 259 -9.96 17.00 -6.88
N ALA A 260 -10.41 15.76 -7.05
CA ALA A 260 -11.82 15.41 -6.90
C ALA A 260 -12.34 15.65 -5.48
N GLU A 261 -11.53 15.40 -4.44
CA GLU A 261 -11.92 15.65 -3.05
C GLU A 261 -11.76 17.12 -2.66
N PHE A 262 -10.59 17.70 -2.88
CA PHE A 262 -10.23 19.02 -2.33
C PHE A 262 -10.64 20.19 -3.23
N LYS A 263 -10.99 19.96 -4.49
CA LYS A 263 -11.42 20.97 -5.49
C LYS A 263 -10.43 22.12 -5.70
N SER A 264 -9.15 21.91 -5.37
CA SER A 264 -8.11 22.92 -5.58
C SER A 264 -7.52 22.81 -6.99
N ALA A 265 -7.46 23.92 -7.71
CA ALA A 265 -6.86 23.99 -9.05
C ALA A 265 -5.36 23.59 -9.06
N THR A 266 -4.65 23.77 -7.94
CA THR A 266 -3.23 23.37 -7.82
C THR A 266 -3.03 21.86 -7.81
N LEU A 267 -4.09 21.10 -7.56
CA LEU A 267 -4.09 19.62 -7.55
C LEU A 267 -4.47 19.03 -8.90
N GLU A 268 -4.93 19.84 -9.85
CA GLU A 268 -5.19 19.36 -11.20
C GLU A 268 -3.87 18.91 -11.86
N PRO A 269 -3.80 17.68 -12.42
CA PRO A 269 -2.60 17.21 -13.10
C PRO A 269 -2.18 18.18 -14.22
N ARG A 270 -0.92 18.56 -14.22
CA ARG A 270 -0.37 19.51 -15.21
C ARG A 270 -0.51 18.97 -16.65
N PRO A 271 -0.69 19.87 -17.65
CA PRO A 271 -0.88 19.47 -19.05
C PRO A 271 0.21 18.56 -19.59
N ILE A 272 1.48 18.85 -19.34
CA ILE A 272 2.60 18.04 -19.83
C ILE A 272 2.57 16.62 -19.23
N LEU A 273 2.15 16.48 -17.96
CA LEU A 273 2.03 15.18 -17.32
C LEU A 273 0.95 14.32 -17.99
N LYS A 274 -0.22 14.91 -18.30
CA LYS A 274 -1.30 14.24 -19.05
C LYS A 274 -0.84 13.82 -20.45
N GLN A 275 -0.15 14.71 -21.17
CA GLN A 275 0.38 14.42 -22.52
C GLN A 275 1.38 13.26 -22.53
N LEU A 276 2.29 13.19 -21.57
CA LEU A 276 3.25 12.09 -21.47
C LEU A 276 2.52 10.75 -21.27
N VAL A 277 1.50 10.71 -20.40
CA VAL A 277 0.70 9.51 -20.19
C VAL A 277 -0.06 9.09 -21.44
N GLU A 278 -0.69 10.03 -22.16
CA GLU A 278 -1.39 9.78 -23.44
C GLU A 278 -0.45 9.22 -24.51
N GLN A 279 0.83 9.63 -24.50
CA GLN A 279 1.87 9.11 -25.40
C GLN A 279 2.45 7.75 -24.95
N GLY A 280 1.97 7.17 -23.86
CA GLY A 280 2.52 5.92 -23.30
C GLY A 280 3.88 6.07 -22.62
N LYS A 281 4.34 7.30 -22.39
CA LYS A 281 5.57 7.60 -21.67
C LYS A 281 5.29 7.63 -20.17
N LEU A 282 5.42 6.46 -19.54
CA LEU A 282 4.96 6.24 -18.17
C LEU A 282 6.10 6.25 -17.13
N GLY A 283 7.28 6.75 -17.50
CA GLY A 283 8.46 6.75 -16.66
C GLY A 283 9.31 5.48 -16.83
N ARG A 284 10.00 5.04 -15.78
CA ARG A 284 10.94 3.91 -15.83
C ARG A 284 10.32 2.62 -16.35
N LYS A 285 9.06 2.35 -16.07
CA LYS A 285 8.37 1.13 -16.50
C LYS A 285 8.18 1.03 -18.03
N SER A 286 8.10 2.16 -18.72
CA SER A 286 8.06 2.25 -20.17
C SER A 286 9.40 2.66 -20.79
N LYS A 287 10.46 2.79 -19.95
CA LYS A 287 11.78 3.30 -20.30
C LYS A 287 11.82 4.74 -20.80
N GLN A 288 10.71 5.44 -20.72
CA GLN A 288 10.57 6.84 -21.09
C GLN A 288 9.49 7.52 -20.26
N GLY A 289 9.79 8.73 -19.77
CA GLY A 289 8.92 9.61 -19.04
C GLY A 289 9.37 11.04 -19.23
N PHE A 290 9.61 11.79 -18.16
CA PHE A 290 10.33 13.06 -18.20
C PHE A 290 11.77 12.83 -18.66
N TYR A 291 12.38 11.73 -18.27
CA TYR A 291 13.70 11.26 -18.72
C TYR A 291 13.58 10.00 -19.60
N SER A 292 14.71 9.66 -20.25
CA SER A 292 14.89 8.37 -20.97
C SER A 292 15.79 7.44 -20.16
N TYR A 293 15.50 6.13 -20.15
CA TYR A 293 16.17 5.11 -19.33
C TYR A 293 16.70 3.93 -20.15
#